data_45452eeb82dac2506d746c5f2e5c2873
#
_entry.id   45452eeb82dac2506d746c5f2e5c2873
#
_cell.length_a   1.000
_cell.length_b   1.000
_cell.length_c   1.000
_cell.angle_alpha   90.00
_cell.angle_beta   90.00
_cell.angle_gamma   90.00
#
_symmetry.space_group_name_H-M   'P 1'
#
loop_
_entity.id
_entity.type
_entity.pdbx_description
1 polymer ?
#
loop_
_entity_poly.entity_id
_entity_poly.type
_entity_poly.pdbx_seq_one_letter_code
_entity_poly.pdbx_strand_id
1 'polypeptide(L)'
;MNYHNIRKSNIIEQADKVAKERDKWIKKNSYFYKNDNAYMKFIISEGARVLELGCGTGQLLNALNPSYGVGVDLSANMISVAQKNYSNLNFIQGDLEDEMLISSLKGPFDFIV
;
A
#
# COMPACT_ATOMS: atom_id res chain seq x y z
N MET A 1 -25.03 9.34 -10.62
CA MET A 1 -23.65 9.17 -10.13
C MET A 1 -22.94 10.51 -10.21
N ASN A 2 -22.34 10.95 -9.13
CA ASN A 2 -21.62 12.22 -9.15
C ASN A 2 -20.19 12.05 -9.74
N TYR A 3 -19.57 13.17 -10.09
CA TYR A 3 -18.22 13.20 -10.68
C TYR A 3 -17.17 12.50 -9.79
N HIS A 4 -17.29 12.68 -8.49
CA HIS A 4 -16.36 12.11 -7.51
C HIS A 4 -16.35 10.58 -7.57
N ASN A 5 -17.52 9.96 -7.63
CA ASN A 5 -17.63 8.50 -7.74
C ASN A 5 -17.12 7.98 -9.09
N ILE A 6 -17.35 8.72 -10.18
CA ILE A 6 -16.82 8.38 -11.50
C ILE A 6 -15.29 8.40 -11.47
N ARG A 7 -14.68 9.40 -10.89
CA ARG A 7 -13.23 9.52 -10.75
C ARG A 7 -12.64 8.32 -9.99
N LYS A 8 -13.25 7.97 -8.85
CA LYS A 8 -12.78 6.84 -8.04
C LYS A 8 -12.93 5.52 -8.80
N SER A 9 -14.03 5.31 -9.51
CA SER A 9 -14.24 4.10 -10.31
C SER A 9 -13.17 3.98 -11.40
N ASN A 10 -12.80 5.07 -12.06
CA ASN A 10 -11.75 5.07 -13.07
C ASN A 10 -10.39 4.75 -12.50
N ILE A 11 -10.08 5.27 -11.31
CA ILE A 11 -8.82 4.98 -10.61
C ILE A 11 -8.75 3.49 -10.28
N ILE A 12 -9.82 2.92 -9.73
CA ILE A 12 -9.89 1.49 -9.37
C ILE A 12 -9.69 0.63 -10.63
N GLU A 13 -10.42 0.92 -11.70
CA GLU A 13 -10.35 0.15 -12.94
C GLU A 13 -8.93 0.13 -13.49
N GLN A 14 -8.27 1.29 -13.52
CA GLN A 14 -6.91 1.39 -14.05
C GLN A 14 -5.90 0.66 -13.16
N ALA A 15 -6.00 0.81 -11.85
CA ALA A 15 -5.15 0.10 -10.91
C ALA A 15 -5.34 -1.42 -11.00
N ASP A 16 -6.58 -1.88 -11.14
CA ASP A 16 -6.89 -3.30 -11.26
C ASP A 16 -6.29 -3.91 -12.53
N LYS A 17 -6.28 -3.16 -13.64
CA LYS A 17 -5.67 -3.62 -14.90
C LYS A 17 -4.17 -3.82 -14.77
N VAL A 18 -3.48 -2.97 -13.99
CA VAL A 18 -2.01 -2.98 -13.92
C VAL A 18 -1.46 -3.73 -12.71
N ALA A 19 -2.31 -4.16 -11.76
CA ALA A 19 -1.85 -4.76 -10.51
C ALA A 19 -0.92 -5.96 -10.73
N LYS A 20 -1.27 -6.87 -11.64
CA LYS A 20 -0.45 -8.05 -11.96
C LYS A 20 0.82 -7.69 -12.72
N GLU A 21 0.75 -6.67 -13.58
CA GLU A 21 1.89 -6.20 -14.36
C GLU A 21 2.87 -5.42 -13.49
N ARG A 22 2.36 -4.74 -12.47
CA ARG A 22 3.17 -3.93 -11.57
C ARG A 22 4.27 -4.73 -10.88
N ASP A 23 3.97 -5.91 -10.35
CA ASP A 23 4.97 -6.74 -9.68
C ASP A 23 6.08 -7.17 -10.63
N LYS A 24 5.73 -7.52 -11.87
CA LYS A 24 6.73 -7.85 -12.90
C LYS A 24 7.61 -6.66 -13.22
N TRP A 25 7.00 -5.48 -13.33
CA TRP A 25 7.71 -4.25 -13.65
C TRP A 25 8.64 -3.85 -12.51
N ILE A 26 8.20 -3.98 -11.25
CA ILE A 26 9.02 -3.72 -10.06
C ILE A 26 10.24 -4.65 -10.04
N LYS A 27 10.05 -5.93 -10.31
CA LYS A 27 11.15 -6.89 -10.38
C LYS A 27 12.15 -6.53 -11.48
N LYS A 28 11.66 -6.13 -12.64
CA LYS A 28 12.48 -5.72 -13.78
C LYS A 28 13.28 -4.46 -13.48
N ASN A 29 12.73 -3.55 -12.67
CA ASN A 29 13.34 -2.29 -12.30
C ASN A 29 13.81 -2.29 -10.84
N SER A 30 14.24 -3.44 -10.34
CA SER A 30 14.56 -3.67 -8.93
C SER A 30 15.61 -2.70 -8.36
N TYR A 31 16.57 -2.28 -9.18
CA TYR A 31 17.59 -1.32 -8.75
C TYR A 31 16.96 0.01 -8.33
N PHE A 32 16.02 0.52 -9.12
CA PHE A 32 15.31 1.77 -8.86
C PHE A 32 14.54 1.70 -7.53
N TYR A 33 13.75 0.65 -7.37
CA TYR A 33 12.93 0.45 -6.17
C TYR A 33 13.80 0.17 -4.94
N LYS A 34 14.92 -0.52 -5.11
CA LYS A 34 15.85 -0.78 -4.04
C LYS A 34 16.45 0.52 -3.49
N ASN A 35 16.77 1.48 -4.36
CA ASN A 35 17.29 2.78 -3.94
C ASN A 35 16.23 3.61 -3.21
N ASP A 36 15.00 3.67 -3.72
CA ASP A 36 13.89 4.35 -3.06
C ASP A 36 13.60 3.72 -1.70
N ASN A 37 13.58 2.41 -1.62
CA ASN A 37 13.37 1.69 -0.37
C ASN A 37 14.50 1.96 0.63
N ALA A 38 15.73 2.04 0.18
CA ALA A 38 16.88 2.35 1.04
C ALA A 38 16.75 3.74 1.67
N TYR A 39 16.28 4.73 0.89
CA TYR A 39 16.03 6.08 1.39
C TYR A 39 14.95 6.08 2.47
N MET A 40 13.83 5.39 2.23
CA MET A 40 12.75 5.28 3.21
C MET A 40 13.20 4.53 4.46
N LYS A 41 14.02 3.49 4.31
CA LYS A 41 14.60 2.77 5.45
C LYS A 41 15.55 3.62 6.28
N PHE A 42 16.19 4.59 5.68
CA PHE A 42 17.04 5.53 6.40
C PHE A 42 16.21 6.41 7.33
N ILE A 43 15.02 6.82 6.89
CA ILE A 43 14.12 7.69 7.65
C ILE A 43 13.32 6.89 8.69
N ILE A 44 12.83 5.72 8.30
CA ILE A 44 11.91 4.90 9.10
C ILE A 44 12.68 3.75 9.73
N SER A 45 12.69 3.73 11.06
CA SER A 45 13.39 2.70 11.82
C SER A 45 12.78 1.32 11.58
N GLU A 46 13.63 0.31 11.43
CA GLU A 46 13.20 -1.09 11.38
C GLU A 46 12.47 -1.44 12.68
N GLY A 47 11.40 -2.23 12.55
CA GLY A 47 10.58 -2.61 13.70
C GLY A 47 9.56 -1.57 14.13
N ALA A 48 9.41 -0.46 13.39
CA ALA A 48 8.40 0.56 13.66
C ALA A 48 6.99 0.05 13.35
N ARG A 49 6.00 0.74 13.87
CA ARG A 49 4.59 0.55 13.52
C ARG A 49 4.26 1.51 12.37
N VAL A 50 3.93 0.97 11.22
CA VAL A 50 3.83 1.76 9.98
C VAL A 50 2.46 1.60 9.34
N LEU A 51 1.86 2.72 8.97
CA LEU A 51 0.69 2.77 8.10
C LEU A 51 1.09 3.36 6.75
N GLU A 52 0.84 2.62 5.67
CA GLU A 52 1.04 3.11 4.32
C GLU A 52 -0.29 3.37 3.63
N LEU A 53 -0.51 4.61 3.22
CA LEU A 53 -1.70 5.04 2.48
C LEU A 53 -1.41 4.99 0.99
N GLY A 54 -2.22 4.22 0.25
CA GLY A 54 -1.93 3.96 -1.16
C GLY A 54 -0.83 2.93 -1.33
N CYS A 55 -0.94 1.79 -0.65
CA CYS A 55 0.15 0.80 -0.56
C CYS A 55 0.39 0.00 -1.84
N GLY A 56 -0.53 0.01 -2.79
CA GLY A 56 -0.43 -0.80 -4.00
C GLY A 56 -0.25 -2.27 -3.67
N THR A 57 0.77 -2.90 -4.23
CA THR A 57 1.07 -4.32 -4.00
C THR A 57 1.89 -4.60 -2.74
N GLY A 58 2.13 -3.59 -1.90
CA GLY A 58 2.72 -3.76 -0.57
C GLY A 58 4.25 -3.83 -0.53
N GLN A 59 4.90 -3.54 -1.63
CA GLN A 59 6.34 -3.71 -1.76
C GLN A 59 7.15 -2.81 -0.81
N LEU A 60 6.78 -1.53 -0.70
CA LEU A 60 7.46 -0.60 0.20
C LEU A 60 7.23 -0.99 1.66
N LEU A 61 5.99 -1.26 2.04
CA LEU A 61 5.65 -1.64 3.42
C LEU A 61 6.45 -2.86 3.86
N ASN A 62 6.54 -3.88 3.00
CA ASN A 62 7.35 -5.05 3.29
C ASN A 62 8.83 -4.71 3.45
N ALA A 63 9.35 -3.84 2.57
CA ALA A 63 10.76 -3.44 2.61
C ALA A 63 11.13 -2.70 3.89
N LEU A 64 10.19 -2.01 4.52
CA LEU A 64 10.41 -1.28 5.78
C LEU A 64 10.53 -2.19 7.00
N ASN A 65 10.18 -3.47 6.86
CA ASN A 65 10.26 -4.47 7.92
C ASN A 65 9.62 -4.00 9.24
N PRO A 66 8.35 -3.60 9.23
CA PRO A 66 7.68 -3.08 10.42
C PRO A 66 7.39 -4.18 11.44
N SER A 67 7.28 -3.82 12.72
CA SER A 67 6.77 -4.73 13.74
C SER A 67 5.25 -4.94 13.59
N TYR A 68 4.56 -3.91 13.12
CA TYR A 68 3.14 -3.94 12.76
C TYR A 68 2.96 -3.03 11.55
N GLY A 69 2.51 -3.59 10.44
CA GLY A 69 2.32 -2.86 9.20
C GLY A 69 0.90 -2.97 8.68
N VAL A 70 0.33 -1.83 8.33
CA VAL A 70 -0.99 -1.76 7.69
C VAL A 70 -0.85 -0.99 6.38
N GLY A 71 -1.32 -1.58 5.29
CA GLY A 71 -1.41 -0.93 3.99
C GLY A 71 -2.86 -0.76 3.58
N VAL A 72 -3.20 0.39 3.07
CA VAL A 72 -4.55 0.69 2.58
C VAL A 72 -4.47 1.11 1.12
N ASP A 73 -5.34 0.56 0.29
CA ASP A 73 -5.44 0.93 -1.12
C ASP A 73 -6.88 0.81 -1.60
N LEU A 74 -7.24 1.64 -2.55
CA LEU A 74 -8.59 1.66 -3.14
C LEU A 74 -8.83 0.45 -4.05
N SER A 75 -7.78 -0.10 -4.65
CA SER A 75 -7.87 -1.20 -5.61
C SER A 75 -7.92 -2.56 -4.92
N ALA A 76 -9.00 -3.29 -5.12
CA ALA A 76 -9.15 -4.66 -4.61
C ALA A 76 -8.07 -5.59 -5.19
N ASN A 77 -7.69 -5.43 -6.46
CA ASN A 77 -6.67 -6.26 -7.09
C ASN A 77 -5.28 -5.99 -6.51
N MET A 78 -4.93 -4.74 -6.23
CA MET A 78 -3.68 -4.40 -5.54
C MET A 78 -3.61 -5.07 -4.17
N ILE A 79 -4.68 -4.96 -3.39
CA ILE A 79 -4.75 -5.58 -2.06
C ILE A 79 -4.66 -7.10 -2.15
N SER A 80 -5.31 -7.72 -3.12
CA SER A 80 -5.24 -9.17 -3.32
C SER A 80 -3.81 -9.63 -3.58
N VAL A 81 -3.08 -8.93 -4.44
CA VAL A 81 -1.66 -9.23 -4.73
C VAL A 81 -0.81 -9.02 -3.48
N ALA A 82 -1.03 -7.93 -2.77
CA ALA A 82 -0.28 -7.62 -1.54
C ALA A 82 -0.47 -8.70 -0.47
N GLN A 83 -1.71 -9.11 -0.22
CA GLN A 83 -2.02 -10.16 0.76
C GLN A 83 -1.39 -11.50 0.39
N LYS A 84 -1.36 -11.84 -0.89
CA LYS A 84 -0.75 -13.06 -1.38
C LYS A 84 0.76 -13.06 -1.19
N ASN A 85 1.41 -11.94 -1.46
CA ASN A 85 2.86 -11.82 -1.41
C ASN A 85 3.40 -11.62 0.00
N TYR A 86 2.66 -10.93 0.88
CA TYR A 86 3.14 -10.53 2.21
C TYR A 86 2.08 -10.84 3.27
N SER A 87 1.90 -12.13 3.57
CA SER A 87 0.85 -12.60 4.50
C SER A 87 1.06 -12.18 5.95
N ASN A 88 2.24 -11.72 6.30
CA ASN A 88 2.57 -11.22 7.64
C ASN A 88 2.19 -9.75 7.87
N LEU A 89 1.77 -9.06 6.81
CA LEU A 89 1.31 -7.68 6.88
C LEU A 89 -0.22 -7.61 6.78
N ASN A 90 -0.77 -6.47 7.13
CA ASN A 90 -2.22 -6.26 7.13
C ASN A 90 -2.60 -5.32 5.99
N PHE A 91 -3.44 -5.77 5.09
CA PHE A 91 -3.86 -4.98 3.94
C PHE A 91 -5.37 -4.80 3.94
N ILE A 92 -5.82 -3.58 3.72
CA ILE A 92 -7.22 -3.19 3.76
C ILE A 92 -7.57 -2.48 2.45
N GLN A 93 -8.56 -3.02 1.72
CA GLN A 93 -9.13 -2.31 0.59
C GLN A 93 -10.12 -1.29 1.11
N GLY A 94 -9.94 -0.06 0.71
CA GLY A 94 -10.84 0.99 1.15
C GLY A 94 -10.46 2.37 0.63
N ASP A 95 -11.39 3.30 0.85
CA ASP A 95 -11.29 4.68 0.43
C ASP A 95 -10.69 5.54 1.55
N LEU A 96 -9.58 6.20 1.29
CA LEU A 96 -8.92 7.07 2.26
C LEU A 96 -9.74 8.32 2.62
N GLU A 97 -10.77 8.64 1.85
CA GLU A 97 -11.71 9.71 2.15
C GLU A 97 -12.85 9.25 3.07
N ASP A 98 -12.92 7.96 3.38
CA ASP A 98 -13.92 7.39 4.28
C ASP A 98 -13.47 7.56 5.74
N GLU A 99 -14.12 8.48 6.46
CA GLU A 99 -13.80 8.76 7.86
C GLU A 99 -13.98 7.54 8.77
N MET A 100 -14.96 6.69 8.47
CA MET A 100 -15.21 5.48 9.26
C MET A 100 -14.06 4.48 9.10
N LEU A 101 -13.52 4.36 7.90
CA LEU A 101 -12.35 3.53 7.65
C LEU A 101 -11.16 4.04 8.44
N ILE A 102 -10.86 5.33 8.32
CA ILE A 102 -9.72 5.94 9.01
C ILE A 102 -9.85 5.77 10.52
N SER A 103 -11.04 5.96 11.08
CA SER A 103 -11.32 5.78 12.52
C SER A 103 -11.15 4.33 12.96
N SER A 104 -11.34 3.36 12.05
CA SER A 104 -11.24 1.94 12.37
C SER A 104 -9.79 1.44 12.40
N LEU A 105 -8.86 2.20 11.86
CA LEU A 105 -7.46 1.79 11.82
C LEU A 105 -6.88 1.78 13.23
N LYS A 106 -6.33 0.63 13.61
CA LYS A 106 -5.81 0.43 14.96
C LYS A 106 -4.36 0.88 15.05
N GLY A 107 -4.18 2.07 15.61
CA GLY A 107 -2.87 2.57 15.97
C GLY A 107 -2.46 2.16 17.39
N PRO A 108 -1.43 2.79 17.94
CA PRO A 108 -0.71 3.90 17.31
C PRO A 108 0.22 3.47 16.19
N PHE A 109 0.55 4.41 15.32
CA PHE A 109 1.58 4.24 14.30
C PHE A 109 2.73 5.20 14.57
N ASP A 110 3.94 4.71 14.40
CA ASP A 110 5.14 5.56 14.53
C ASP A 110 5.34 6.41 13.26
N PHE A 111 4.97 5.85 12.10
CA PHE A 111 5.08 6.54 10.82
C PHE A 111 3.84 6.29 9.98
N ILE A 112 3.42 7.32 9.26
CA ILE A 112 2.39 7.26 8.22
C ILE A 112 3.03 7.72 6.92
N VAL A 113 3.04 6.87 5.92
CA VAL A 113 3.68 7.14 4.63
C VAL A 113 2.71 7.07 3.46
#